data_2562a7b8c9f07cd5ce52b137d84be566
#
_entry.id   2562a7b8c9f07cd5ce52b137d84be566
#
_cell.length_a   1.000
_cell.length_b   1.000
_cell.length_c   1.000
_cell.angle_alpha   90.00
_cell.angle_beta   90.00
_cell.angle_gamma   90.00
#
_symmetry.space_group_name_H-M   'P 1'
#
loop_
_entity.id
_entity.type
_entity.pdbx_description
1 polymer ?
#
loop_
_entity_poly.entity_id
_entity_poly.type
_entity_poly.pdbx_seq_one_letter_code
_entity_poly.pdbx_strand_id
1 'polypeptide(L)'
;EILIGLVGSEMCIRDRHFTMKGGIFSGVFSIGVPMFFTNVLMSLSNLVLNRLLNNIDVLATGGMGIAMKANMLVVFIQLGIGIGIQPLVGFHYGARNFTKMTKVVRFSMVCTLVLGLILTALYFLFTEPVISIFMTSGSSGSAADVITQQNYAVKMLRALMVSGPFLGIIFVNNNAFQGMGHGLASLILSVSRQGFIFLPVLFIANALIGLDGLIFAQPIADICSVIMALIMMEVIKHKDKQMLKPGIRKA
;
A
#
# COMPACT_ATOMS: atom_id res chain seq x y z
N GLU A 1 27.77 22.70 -19.11
CA GLU A 1 28.28 21.73 -20.10
C GLU A 1 28.19 20.27 -19.60
N ILE A 2 28.36 20.00 -18.31
CA ILE A 2 28.28 18.61 -17.77
C ILE A 2 26.85 18.05 -17.76
N LEU A 3 25.84 18.88 -17.60
CA LEU A 3 24.41 18.47 -17.61
C LEU A 3 23.87 18.14 -19.02
N ILE A 4 24.45 18.77 -20.06
CA ILE A 4 24.03 18.52 -21.45
C ILE A 4 24.61 17.21 -21.99
N GLY A 5 25.78 16.80 -21.51
CA GLY A 5 26.40 15.53 -21.88
C GLY A 5 25.71 14.27 -21.28
N LEU A 6 25.09 14.41 -20.11
CA LEU A 6 24.39 13.29 -19.44
C LEU A 6 22.96 13.06 -19.97
N VAL A 7 22.32 14.10 -20.52
CA VAL A 7 20.95 14.02 -21.05
C VAL A 7 20.93 13.73 -22.56
N GLY A 8 22.00 14.00 -23.27
CA GLY A 8 22.00 14.02 -24.75
C GLY A 8 22.36 12.70 -25.46
N SER A 9 23.07 11.76 -24.83
CA SER A 9 23.58 10.58 -25.56
C SER A 9 22.99 9.23 -25.15
N GLU A 10 22.48 9.12 -23.93
CA GLU A 10 21.97 7.84 -23.41
C GLU A 10 20.47 7.75 -23.25
N MET A 11 19.75 8.86 -23.33
CA MET A 11 18.29 8.89 -23.19
C MET A 11 17.54 8.80 -24.53
N CYS A 12 18.24 8.88 -25.66
CA CYS A 12 17.67 8.49 -26.95
C CYS A 12 17.80 6.97 -27.09
N ILE A 13 16.79 6.24 -26.67
CA ILE A 13 16.57 4.86 -27.12
C ILE A 13 16.44 4.95 -28.65
N ARG A 14 17.54 4.65 -29.36
CA ARG A 14 17.48 4.48 -30.80
C ARG A 14 16.54 3.31 -31.05
N ASP A 15 15.45 3.53 -31.78
CA ASP A 15 14.52 2.50 -32.22
C ASP A 15 15.21 1.29 -32.89
N ARG A 16 16.43 1.50 -33.31
CA ARG A 16 17.35 0.52 -33.89
C ARG A 16 17.74 -0.61 -32.92
N HIS A 17 17.56 -0.47 -31.61
CA HIS A 17 17.84 -1.47 -30.58
C HIS A 17 16.59 -2.08 -29.97
N PHE A 18 15.42 -1.84 -30.55
CA PHE A 18 14.20 -2.51 -30.14
C PHE A 18 14.31 -4.00 -30.46
N THR A 19 14.59 -4.82 -29.46
CA THR A 19 14.63 -6.28 -29.57
C THR A 19 13.62 -6.90 -28.65
N MET A 20 12.75 -7.71 -29.22
CA MET A 20 11.82 -8.57 -28.47
C MET A 20 12.51 -9.85 -27.97
N LYS A 21 13.81 -10.01 -28.23
CA LYS A 21 14.60 -11.21 -27.87
C LYS A 21 15.27 -10.99 -26.51
N GLY A 22 15.38 -12.06 -25.70
CA GLY A 22 16.26 -12.07 -24.54
C GLY A 22 15.62 -11.92 -23.16
N GLY A 23 14.37 -12.34 -22.97
CA GLY A 23 13.79 -12.40 -21.62
C GLY A 23 13.33 -11.04 -21.03
N ILE A 24 13.48 -9.94 -21.79
CA ILE A 24 13.04 -8.59 -21.37
C ILE A 24 11.55 -8.58 -21.07
N PHE A 25 10.75 -9.19 -21.94
CA PHE A 25 9.31 -9.34 -21.71
C PHE A 25 9.00 -10.09 -20.42
N SER A 26 9.69 -11.21 -20.17
CA SER A 26 9.51 -12.00 -18.95
C SER A 26 9.81 -11.16 -17.70
N GLY A 27 10.85 -10.34 -17.72
CA GLY A 27 11.19 -9.43 -16.62
C GLY A 27 10.13 -8.35 -16.39
N VAL A 28 9.64 -7.71 -17.46
CA VAL A 28 8.60 -6.67 -17.37
C VAL A 28 7.28 -7.27 -16.89
N PHE A 29 6.85 -8.40 -17.46
CA PHE A 29 5.61 -9.08 -17.07
C PHE A 29 5.70 -9.66 -15.66
N SER A 30 6.85 -10.12 -15.20
CA SER A 30 7.05 -10.62 -13.83
C SER A 30 6.72 -9.59 -12.75
N ILE A 31 6.88 -8.30 -13.05
CA ILE A 31 6.57 -7.20 -12.13
C ILE A 31 5.23 -6.55 -12.49
N GLY A 32 4.95 -6.36 -13.78
CA GLY A 32 3.76 -5.67 -14.25
C GLY A 32 2.46 -6.43 -14.01
N VAL A 33 2.46 -7.75 -14.24
CA VAL A 33 1.28 -8.60 -14.02
C VAL A 33 0.84 -8.61 -12.54
N PRO A 34 1.73 -8.80 -11.55
CA PRO A 34 1.40 -8.63 -10.15
C PRO A 34 0.77 -7.28 -9.82
N MET A 35 1.34 -6.18 -10.33
CA MET A 35 0.80 -4.84 -10.10
C MET A 35 -0.58 -4.66 -10.72
N PHE A 36 -0.80 -5.16 -11.92
CA PHE A 36 -2.11 -5.13 -12.59
C PHE A 36 -3.17 -5.85 -11.75
N PHE A 37 -2.92 -7.08 -11.33
CA PHE A 37 -3.86 -7.84 -10.50
C PHE A 37 -4.15 -7.15 -9.16
N THR A 38 -3.14 -6.55 -8.54
CA THR A 38 -3.30 -5.78 -7.29
C THR A 38 -4.27 -4.59 -7.49
N ASN A 39 -4.10 -3.82 -8.57
CA ASN A 39 -4.96 -2.67 -8.86
C ASN A 39 -6.39 -3.08 -9.21
N VAL A 40 -6.57 -4.14 -9.99
CA VAL A 40 -7.90 -4.69 -10.32
C VAL A 40 -8.60 -5.16 -9.04
N LEU A 41 -7.90 -5.89 -8.18
CA LEU A 41 -8.46 -6.40 -6.94
C LEU A 41 -8.81 -5.26 -5.97
N MET A 42 -7.96 -4.23 -5.89
CA MET A 42 -8.24 -3.03 -5.09
C MET A 42 -9.50 -2.32 -5.59
N SER A 43 -9.65 -2.15 -6.89
CA SER A 43 -10.84 -1.53 -7.50
C SER A 43 -12.10 -2.36 -7.22
N LEU A 44 -12.01 -3.69 -7.35
CA LEU A 44 -13.12 -4.59 -7.06
C LEU A 44 -13.53 -4.54 -5.58
N SER A 45 -12.56 -4.53 -4.67
CA SER A 45 -12.80 -4.44 -3.22
C SER A 45 -13.48 -3.12 -2.84
N ASN A 46 -13.05 -2.01 -3.43
CA ASN A 46 -13.68 -0.71 -3.24
C ASN A 46 -15.12 -0.69 -3.79
N LEU A 47 -15.36 -1.35 -4.94
CA LEU A 47 -16.71 -1.46 -5.52
C LEU A 47 -17.64 -2.27 -4.60
N VAL A 48 -17.15 -3.38 -4.02
CA VAL A 48 -17.93 -4.18 -3.07
C VAL A 48 -18.22 -3.38 -1.81
N LEU A 49 -17.22 -2.70 -1.23
CA LEU A 49 -17.38 -1.84 -0.05
C LEU A 49 -18.44 -0.75 -0.31
N ASN A 50 -18.33 -0.04 -1.43
CA ASN A 50 -19.27 1.02 -1.78
C ASN A 50 -20.70 0.50 -1.99
N ARG A 51 -20.86 -0.69 -2.58
CA ARG A 51 -22.18 -1.33 -2.72
C ARG A 51 -22.78 -1.68 -1.37
N LEU A 52 -22.01 -2.25 -0.47
CA LEU A 52 -22.50 -2.60 0.86
C LEU A 52 -22.86 -1.36 1.68
N LEU A 53 -22.05 -0.31 1.62
CA LEU A 53 -22.36 0.98 2.26
C LEU A 53 -23.64 1.61 1.68
N ASN A 54 -23.76 1.63 0.35
CA ASN A 54 -24.92 2.22 -0.33
C ASN A 54 -26.24 1.49 -0.02
N ASN A 55 -26.19 0.19 0.27
CA ASN A 55 -27.36 -0.57 0.69
C ASN A 55 -27.82 -0.22 2.11
N ILE A 56 -26.94 0.35 2.95
CA ILE A 56 -27.27 0.77 4.31
C ILE A 56 -27.68 2.24 4.30
N ASP A 57 -26.85 3.12 3.76
CA ASP A 57 -27.09 4.55 3.67
C ASP A 57 -26.24 5.19 2.56
N VAL A 58 -26.89 5.90 1.66
CA VAL A 58 -26.22 6.63 0.55
C VAL A 58 -25.28 7.71 1.10
N LEU A 59 -25.65 8.40 2.18
CA LEU A 59 -24.83 9.43 2.82
C LEU A 59 -23.56 8.84 3.43
N ALA A 60 -23.62 7.59 3.95
CA ALA A 60 -22.46 6.87 4.44
C ALA A 60 -21.45 6.57 3.32
N THR A 61 -21.94 6.23 2.12
CA THR A 61 -21.07 6.04 0.94
C THR A 61 -20.33 7.33 0.57
N GLY A 62 -21.03 8.46 0.57
CA GLY A 62 -20.44 9.77 0.35
C GLY A 62 -19.39 10.13 1.42
N GLY A 63 -19.72 9.88 2.69
CA GLY A 63 -18.80 10.07 3.82
C GLY A 63 -17.53 9.23 3.69
N MET A 64 -17.65 7.96 3.27
CA MET A 64 -16.48 7.10 3.03
C MET A 64 -15.60 7.62 1.90
N GLY A 65 -16.19 8.11 0.82
CA GLY A 65 -15.44 8.72 -0.29
C GLY A 65 -14.61 9.92 0.16
N ILE A 66 -15.15 10.78 1.02
CA ILE A 66 -14.45 11.93 1.60
C ILE A 66 -13.31 11.45 2.54
N ALA A 67 -13.61 10.51 3.44
CA ALA A 67 -12.63 9.95 4.35
C ALA A 67 -11.46 9.29 3.60
N MET A 68 -11.73 8.55 2.52
CA MET A 68 -10.69 7.95 1.68
C MET A 68 -9.82 8.98 0.99
N LYS A 69 -10.38 10.08 0.48
CA LYS A 69 -9.60 11.18 -0.12
C LYS A 69 -8.66 11.82 0.92
N ALA A 70 -9.16 12.09 2.12
CA ALA A 70 -8.36 12.64 3.20
C ALA A 70 -7.25 11.67 3.63
N ASN A 71 -7.56 10.36 3.75
CA ASN A 71 -6.58 9.31 4.07
C ASN A 71 -5.48 9.16 3.00
N MET A 72 -5.78 9.48 1.74
CA MET A 72 -4.85 9.34 0.61
C MET A 72 -3.56 10.15 0.80
N LEU A 73 -3.63 11.30 1.47
CA LEU A 73 -2.45 12.09 1.81
C LEU A 73 -1.48 11.31 2.69
N VAL A 74 -1.99 10.65 3.74
CA VAL A 74 -1.19 9.82 4.65
C VAL A 74 -0.58 8.63 3.92
N VAL A 75 -1.39 7.98 3.08
CA VAL A 75 -0.98 6.84 2.25
C VAL A 75 0.16 7.22 1.30
N PHE A 76 0.06 8.35 0.59
CA PHE A 76 1.08 8.76 -0.37
C PHE A 76 2.41 9.13 0.29
N ILE A 77 2.39 9.77 1.46
CA ILE A 77 3.61 10.09 2.21
C ILE A 77 4.35 8.80 2.58
N GLN A 78 3.64 7.81 3.11
CA GLN A 78 4.21 6.53 3.51
C GLN A 78 4.66 5.69 2.31
N LEU A 79 3.87 5.68 1.23
CA LEU A 79 4.21 5.03 -0.02
C LEU A 79 5.49 5.61 -0.64
N GLY A 80 5.66 6.94 -0.56
CA GLY A 80 6.87 7.62 -1.02
C GLY A 80 8.14 7.08 -0.37
N ILE A 81 8.12 6.84 0.94
CA ILE A 81 9.24 6.21 1.66
C ILE A 81 9.45 4.77 1.16
N GLY A 82 8.36 4.00 1.00
CA GLY A 82 8.42 2.64 0.49
C GLY A 82 9.08 2.55 -0.90
N ILE A 83 8.68 3.42 -1.83
CA ILE A 83 9.27 3.47 -3.18
C ILE A 83 10.73 3.94 -3.11
N GLY A 84 11.04 4.92 -2.27
CA GLY A 84 12.38 5.48 -2.13
C GLY A 84 13.43 4.46 -1.68
N ILE A 85 13.05 3.45 -0.89
CA ILE A 85 13.99 2.40 -0.45
C ILE A 85 14.20 1.28 -1.46
N GLN A 86 13.31 1.14 -2.45
CA GLN A 86 13.35 0.04 -3.41
C GLN A 86 14.70 -0.11 -4.14
N PRO A 87 15.29 0.97 -4.74
CA PRO A 87 16.59 0.86 -5.39
C PRO A 87 17.72 0.53 -4.41
N LEU A 88 17.65 1.04 -3.16
CA LEU A 88 18.66 0.80 -2.15
C LEU A 88 18.64 -0.66 -1.67
N VAL A 89 17.46 -1.23 -1.51
CA VAL A 89 17.28 -2.65 -1.20
C VAL A 89 17.79 -3.51 -2.34
N GLY A 90 17.44 -3.19 -3.59
CA GLY A 90 17.89 -3.90 -4.78
C GLY A 90 19.42 -3.89 -4.93
N PHE A 91 20.06 -2.74 -4.69
CA PHE A 91 21.53 -2.62 -4.72
C PHE A 91 22.20 -3.52 -3.67
N HIS A 92 21.76 -3.47 -2.42
CA HIS A 92 22.34 -4.29 -1.35
C HIS A 92 22.05 -5.78 -1.52
N TYR A 93 20.87 -6.12 -2.06
CA TYR A 93 20.52 -7.50 -2.37
C TYR A 93 21.39 -8.05 -3.50
N GLY A 94 21.58 -7.32 -4.60
CA GLY A 94 22.47 -7.69 -5.69
C GLY A 94 23.94 -7.80 -5.27
N ALA A 95 24.39 -6.93 -4.38
CA ALA A 95 25.71 -6.98 -3.77
C ALA A 95 25.87 -8.09 -2.70
N ARG A 96 24.84 -8.92 -2.47
CA ARG A 96 24.77 -9.97 -1.44
C ARG A 96 25.04 -9.47 -0.01
N ASN A 97 24.84 -8.20 0.24
CA ASN A 97 25.03 -7.59 1.57
C ASN A 97 23.72 -7.55 2.36
N PHE A 98 23.25 -8.74 2.79
CA PHE A 98 21.97 -8.90 3.51
C PHE A 98 21.92 -8.16 4.84
N THR A 99 23.08 -7.97 5.48
CA THR A 99 23.17 -7.23 6.74
C THR A 99 22.80 -5.77 6.55
N LYS A 100 23.35 -5.11 5.53
CA LYS A 100 23.02 -3.71 5.21
C LYS A 100 21.59 -3.60 4.70
N MET A 101 21.16 -4.49 3.82
CA MET A 101 19.79 -4.57 3.32
C MET A 101 18.78 -4.62 4.49
N THR A 102 18.98 -5.54 5.44
CA THR A 102 18.09 -5.67 6.59
C THR A 102 18.10 -4.42 7.48
N LYS A 103 19.25 -3.76 7.65
CA LYS A 103 19.32 -2.48 8.38
C LYS A 103 18.51 -1.40 7.69
N VAL A 104 18.60 -1.26 6.36
CA VAL A 104 17.81 -0.29 5.58
C VAL A 104 16.33 -0.55 5.75
N VAL A 105 15.87 -1.78 5.53
CA VAL A 105 14.45 -2.14 5.65
C VAL A 105 13.93 -1.87 7.06
N ARG A 106 14.67 -2.30 8.11
CA ARG A 106 14.28 -2.08 9.51
C ARG A 106 14.23 -0.59 9.85
N PHE A 107 15.24 0.17 9.46
CA PHE A 107 15.27 1.62 9.68
C PHE A 107 14.07 2.30 9.02
N SER A 108 13.77 1.95 7.77
CA SER A 108 12.63 2.51 7.04
C SER A 108 11.28 2.12 7.67
N MET A 109 11.14 0.89 8.19
CA MET A 109 9.94 0.50 8.95
C MET A 109 9.75 1.34 10.21
N VAL A 110 10.83 1.61 10.95
CA VAL A 110 10.76 2.48 12.14
C VAL A 110 10.41 3.92 11.74
N CYS A 111 11.05 4.46 10.69
CA CYS A 111 10.74 5.79 10.19
C CYS A 111 9.27 5.93 9.76
N THR A 112 8.75 4.96 9.01
CA THR A 112 7.34 4.99 8.57
C THR A 112 6.38 4.80 9.73
N LEU A 113 6.73 3.99 10.73
CA LEU A 113 5.92 3.81 11.94
C LEU A 113 5.83 5.13 12.74
N VAL A 114 6.97 5.78 13.00
CA VAL A 114 7.02 7.06 13.71
C VAL A 114 6.26 8.14 12.94
N LEU A 115 6.51 8.25 11.64
CA LEU A 115 5.80 9.19 10.78
C LEU A 115 4.29 8.90 10.75
N GLY A 116 3.90 7.63 10.66
CA GLY A 116 2.51 7.19 10.71
C GLY A 116 1.84 7.55 12.04
N LEU A 117 2.53 7.40 13.18
CA LEU A 117 2.03 7.83 14.49
C LEU A 117 1.83 9.35 14.55
N ILE A 118 2.79 10.13 14.06
CA ILE A 118 2.68 11.59 14.02
C ILE A 118 1.49 12.01 13.15
N LEU A 119 1.37 11.47 11.94
CA LEU A 119 0.26 11.78 11.03
C LEU A 119 -1.08 11.35 11.62
N THR A 120 -1.15 10.17 12.24
CA THR A 120 -2.36 9.70 12.92
C THR A 120 -2.76 10.65 14.04
N ALA A 121 -1.82 11.07 14.90
CA ALA A 121 -2.09 12.02 15.96
C ALA A 121 -2.60 13.37 15.41
N LEU A 122 -1.96 13.90 14.38
CA LEU A 122 -2.42 15.13 13.70
C LEU A 122 -3.83 14.99 13.14
N TYR A 123 -4.14 13.85 12.49
CA TYR A 123 -5.48 13.61 11.94
C TYR A 123 -6.54 13.44 13.02
N PHE A 124 -6.21 12.82 14.17
CA PHE A 124 -7.14 12.75 15.29
C PHE A 124 -7.43 14.12 15.90
N LEU A 125 -6.42 15.01 16.01
CA LEU A 125 -6.59 16.37 16.52
C LEU A 125 -7.36 17.27 15.53
N PHE A 126 -7.10 17.13 14.25
CA PHE A 126 -7.63 17.99 13.20
C PHE A 126 -8.62 17.29 12.25
N THR A 127 -9.30 16.22 12.72
CA THR A 127 -10.22 15.45 11.87
C THR A 127 -11.30 16.32 11.23
N GLU A 128 -11.98 17.18 12.01
CA GLU A 128 -13.08 18.02 11.53
C GLU A 128 -12.61 19.08 10.52
N PRO A 129 -11.54 19.88 10.78
CA PRO A 129 -10.99 20.78 9.77
C PRO A 129 -10.56 20.08 8.50
N VAL A 130 -9.91 18.92 8.60
CA VAL A 130 -9.49 18.13 7.42
C VAL A 130 -10.69 17.72 6.60
N ILE A 131 -11.74 17.15 7.22
CA ILE A 131 -12.95 16.75 6.52
C ILE A 131 -13.64 17.94 5.87
N SER A 132 -13.73 19.10 6.56
CA SER A 132 -14.39 20.29 6.01
C SER A 132 -13.73 20.79 4.71
N ILE A 133 -12.40 20.71 4.62
CA ILE A 133 -11.66 21.08 3.39
C ILE A 133 -12.06 20.19 2.21
N PHE A 134 -12.23 18.88 2.45
CA PHE A 134 -12.61 17.93 1.39
C PHE A 134 -14.12 17.96 1.07
N MET A 135 -14.95 18.40 2.00
CA MET A 135 -16.40 18.54 1.76
C MET A 135 -16.76 19.71 0.87
N THR A 136 -16.04 20.84 0.97
CA THR A 136 -16.31 22.07 0.18
C THR A 136 -16.30 21.82 -1.33
N SER A 137 -15.67 20.74 -1.77
CA SER A 137 -15.51 20.39 -3.19
C SER A 137 -16.56 19.43 -3.75
N GLY A 138 -17.51 18.90 -2.97
CA GLY A 138 -18.35 17.80 -3.44
C GLY A 138 -19.68 17.54 -2.78
N SER A 139 -20.16 18.36 -1.86
CA SER A 139 -21.46 18.14 -1.19
C SER A 139 -22.59 18.89 -1.89
N SER A 140 -23.45 18.14 -2.58
CA SER A 140 -24.72 18.61 -3.12
C SER A 140 -25.85 17.98 -2.30
N GLY A 141 -26.58 18.76 -1.49
CA GLY A 141 -27.68 18.24 -0.69
C GLY A 141 -28.24 19.30 0.27
N SER A 142 -29.25 18.91 1.06
CA SER A 142 -29.79 19.77 2.13
C SER A 142 -28.72 19.98 3.23
N ALA A 143 -28.86 21.06 4.00
CA ALA A 143 -27.91 21.31 5.12
C ALA A 143 -27.86 20.15 6.14
N ALA A 144 -28.96 19.44 6.34
CA ALA A 144 -29.05 18.28 7.21
C ALA A 144 -28.26 17.07 6.66
N ASP A 145 -28.35 16.84 5.34
CA ASP A 145 -27.60 15.76 4.68
C ASP A 145 -26.09 16.00 4.74
N VAL A 146 -25.68 17.26 4.55
CA VAL A 146 -24.26 17.67 4.64
C VAL A 146 -23.69 17.39 6.03
N ILE A 147 -24.41 17.73 7.09
CA ILE A 147 -24.00 17.47 8.48
C ILE A 147 -23.93 15.96 8.74
N THR A 148 -24.89 15.19 8.29
CA THR A 148 -24.91 13.72 8.46
C THR A 148 -23.74 13.07 7.73
N GLN A 149 -23.49 13.48 6.49
CA GLN A 149 -22.35 13.00 5.70
C GLN A 149 -21.01 13.35 6.35
N GLN A 150 -20.89 14.54 6.94
CA GLN A 150 -19.72 14.97 7.69
C GLN A 150 -19.46 14.07 8.89
N ASN A 151 -20.49 13.76 9.67
CA ASN A 151 -20.39 12.87 10.83
C ASN A 151 -19.91 11.46 10.42
N TYR A 152 -20.44 10.92 9.32
CA TYR A 152 -19.95 9.66 8.76
C TYR A 152 -18.47 9.76 8.33
N ALA A 153 -18.10 10.81 7.62
CA ALA A 153 -16.73 11.01 7.16
C ALA A 153 -15.74 11.11 8.33
N VAL A 154 -16.08 11.84 9.39
CA VAL A 154 -15.24 11.95 10.61
C VAL A 154 -15.07 10.59 11.29
N LYS A 155 -16.17 9.84 11.47
CA LYS A 155 -16.12 8.50 12.07
C LYS A 155 -15.28 7.54 11.25
N MET A 156 -15.46 7.54 9.94
CA MET A 156 -14.74 6.67 9.00
C MET A 156 -13.26 7.03 8.91
N LEU A 157 -12.92 8.33 8.87
CA LEU A 157 -11.53 8.76 8.84
C LEU A 157 -10.80 8.38 10.12
N ARG A 158 -11.42 8.57 11.29
CA ARG A 158 -10.83 8.14 12.57
C ARG A 158 -10.56 6.63 12.59
N ALA A 159 -11.48 5.83 12.09
CA ALA A 159 -11.30 4.38 12.00
C ALA A 159 -10.14 4.01 11.05
N LEU A 160 -10.05 4.61 9.87
CA LEU A 160 -8.95 4.40 8.94
C LEU A 160 -7.59 4.78 9.53
N MET A 161 -7.55 5.84 10.35
CA MET A 161 -6.31 6.28 11.01
C MET A 161 -5.80 5.29 12.08
N VAL A 162 -6.63 4.39 12.60
CA VAL A 162 -6.17 3.33 13.53
C VAL A 162 -5.10 2.45 12.87
N SER A 163 -5.25 2.13 11.58
CA SER A 163 -4.24 1.38 10.84
C SER A 163 -3.12 2.25 10.26
N GLY A 164 -3.27 3.57 10.29
CA GLY A 164 -2.33 4.54 9.73
C GLY A 164 -0.85 4.28 10.05
N PRO A 165 -0.46 4.08 11.33
CA PRO A 165 0.92 3.80 11.70
C PRO A 165 1.48 2.52 11.08
N PHE A 166 0.63 1.54 10.83
CA PHE A 166 1.01 0.22 10.35
C PHE A 166 1.11 0.13 8.82
N LEU A 167 0.44 1.01 8.09
CA LEU A 167 0.44 1.03 6.62
C LEU A 167 1.86 1.16 6.05
N GLY A 168 2.70 1.98 6.68
CA GLY A 168 4.08 2.17 6.24
C GLY A 168 4.90 0.88 6.29
N ILE A 169 4.67 0.02 7.28
CA ILE A 169 5.36 -1.27 7.38
C ILE A 169 4.99 -2.15 6.17
N ILE A 170 3.72 -2.15 5.75
CA ILE A 170 3.25 -2.91 4.58
C ILE A 170 3.92 -2.37 3.32
N PHE A 171 3.92 -1.04 3.11
CA PHE A 171 4.54 -0.43 1.92
C PHE A 171 6.04 -0.65 1.85
N VAL A 172 6.76 -0.52 2.97
CA VAL A 172 8.19 -0.81 3.05
C VAL A 172 8.49 -2.26 2.67
N ASN A 173 7.77 -3.24 3.24
CA ASN A 173 7.98 -4.65 2.92
C ASN A 173 7.61 -4.97 1.47
N ASN A 174 6.50 -4.43 0.97
CA ASN A 174 6.05 -4.66 -0.40
C ASN A 174 7.09 -4.15 -1.42
N ASN A 175 7.58 -2.93 -1.24
CA ASN A 175 8.62 -2.36 -2.10
C ASN A 175 9.99 -3.05 -1.91
N ALA A 176 10.30 -3.54 -0.70
CA ALA A 176 11.49 -4.33 -0.46
C ALA A 176 11.44 -5.67 -1.23
N PHE A 177 10.30 -6.37 -1.25
CA PHE A 177 10.14 -7.59 -2.06
C PHE A 177 10.32 -7.31 -3.55
N GLN A 178 9.77 -6.22 -4.05
CA GLN A 178 9.97 -5.80 -5.44
C GLN A 178 11.44 -5.48 -5.72
N GLY A 179 12.11 -4.74 -4.84
CA GLY A 179 13.54 -4.42 -4.96
C GLY A 179 14.43 -5.65 -4.92
N MET A 180 14.08 -6.71 -4.18
CA MET A 180 14.79 -7.99 -4.18
C MET A 180 14.47 -8.87 -5.41
N GLY A 181 13.54 -8.46 -6.30
CA GLY A 181 13.09 -9.26 -7.41
C GLY A 181 12.08 -10.36 -7.06
N HIS A 182 11.58 -10.37 -5.82
CA HIS A 182 10.55 -11.31 -5.37
C HIS A 182 9.13 -10.80 -5.68
N GLY A 183 8.82 -10.58 -6.97
CA GLY A 183 7.52 -10.06 -7.43
C GLY A 183 6.32 -10.89 -6.95
N LEU A 184 6.44 -12.22 -6.89
CA LEU A 184 5.41 -13.10 -6.35
C LEU A 184 5.13 -12.86 -4.87
N ALA A 185 6.15 -12.55 -4.05
CA ALA A 185 5.95 -12.24 -2.64
C ALA A 185 5.19 -10.92 -2.46
N SER A 186 5.53 -9.91 -3.25
CA SER A 186 4.80 -8.63 -3.31
C SER A 186 3.34 -8.84 -3.74
N LEU A 187 3.10 -9.68 -4.77
CA LEU A 187 1.75 -10.02 -5.21
C LEU A 187 0.95 -10.71 -4.12
N ILE A 188 1.51 -11.75 -3.48
CA ILE A 188 0.83 -12.49 -2.40
C ILE A 188 0.44 -11.53 -1.27
N LEU A 189 1.35 -10.65 -0.85
CA LEU A 189 1.08 -9.68 0.21
C LEU A 189 -0.06 -8.73 -0.19
N SER A 190 -0.03 -8.19 -1.41
CA SER A 190 -1.03 -7.24 -1.90
C SER A 190 -2.40 -7.89 -2.13
N VAL A 191 -2.42 -9.07 -2.74
CA VAL A 191 -3.66 -9.83 -3.00
C VAL A 191 -4.29 -10.32 -1.69
N SER A 192 -3.46 -10.76 -0.72
CA SER A 192 -3.97 -11.15 0.58
C SER A 192 -4.60 -9.99 1.32
N ARG A 193 -3.96 -8.81 1.30
CA ARG A 193 -4.47 -7.62 1.96
C ARG A 193 -5.81 -7.17 1.38
N GLN A 194 -5.91 -7.02 0.06
CA GLN A 194 -7.10 -6.46 -0.61
C GLN A 194 -8.18 -7.49 -0.94
N GLY A 195 -7.81 -8.77 -1.07
CA GLY A 195 -8.72 -9.84 -1.45
C GLY A 195 -9.01 -10.81 -0.31
N PHE A 196 -8.02 -11.67 -0.02
CA PHE A 196 -8.24 -12.81 0.88
C PHE A 196 -8.47 -12.44 2.34
N ILE A 197 -7.99 -11.29 2.81
CA ILE A 197 -8.22 -10.81 4.18
C ILE A 197 -9.37 -9.81 4.18
N PHE A 198 -9.30 -8.78 3.33
CA PHE A 198 -10.28 -7.68 3.37
C PHE A 198 -11.69 -8.13 3.03
N LEU A 199 -11.91 -8.88 1.93
CA LEU A 199 -13.26 -9.27 1.52
C LEU A 199 -13.98 -10.17 2.55
N PRO A 200 -13.37 -11.25 3.06
CA PRO A 200 -14.00 -12.04 4.12
C PRO A 200 -14.29 -11.23 5.38
N VAL A 201 -13.33 -10.41 5.83
CA VAL A 201 -13.53 -9.52 6.99
C VAL A 201 -14.67 -8.55 6.74
N LEU A 202 -14.75 -7.98 5.55
CA LEU A 202 -15.82 -7.06 5.15
C LEU A 202 -17.21 -7.72 5.26
N PHE A 203 -17.37 -8.93 4.70
CA PHE A 203 -18.64 -9.65 4.74
C PHE A 203 -19.02 -10.11 6.16
N ILE A 204 -18.07 -10.66 6.92
CA ILE A 204 -18.29 -11.11 8.29
C ILE A 204 -18.63 -9.92 9.19
N ALA A 205 -17.86 -8.83 9.11
CA ALA A 205 -18.08 -7.64 9.91
C ALA A 205 -19.41 -6.95 9.56
N ASN A 206 -19.79 -6.92 8.29
CA ASN A 206 -21.11 -6.42 7.87
C ASN A 206 -22.25 -7.26 8.45
N ALA A 207 -22.11 -8.59 8.45
CA ALA A 207 -23.13 -9.48 8.98
C ALA A 207 -23.29 -9.39 10.51
N LEU A 208 -22.22 -9.11 11.24
CA LEU A 208 -22.21 -9.08 12.71
C LEU A 208 -22.55 -7.69 13.27
N ILE A 209 -22.03 -6.61 12.69
CA ILE A 209 -22.03 -5.26 13.28
C ILE A 209 -22.63 -4.22 12.32
N GLY A 210 -22.94 -4.60 11.08
CA GLY A 210 -23.49 -3.69 10.08
C GLY A 210 -22.49 -2.59 9.67
N LEU A 211 -22.95 -1.31 9.71
CA LEU A 211 -22.15 -0.16 9.26
C LEU A 211 -20.80 -0.05 9.96
N ASP A 212 -20.77 -0.22 11.28
CA ASP A 212 -19.51 -0.15 12.03
C ASP A 212 -18.54 -1.26 11.63
N GLY A 213 -19.04 -2.44 11.30
CA GLY A 213 -18.24 -3.52 10.76
C GLY A 213 -17.56 -3.15 9.45
N LEU A 214 -18.29 -2.51 8.52
CA LEU A 214 -17.72 -2.05 7.25
C LEU A 214 -16.62 -1.00 7.45
N ILE A 215 -16.79 -0.11 8.42
CA ILE A 215 -15.82 0.95 8.76
C ILE A 215 -14.51 0.34 9.28
N PHE A 216 -14.57 -0.66 10.15
CA PHE A 216 -13.39 -1.28 10.75
C PHE A 216 -12.79 -2.41 9.92
N ALA A 217 -13.42 -2.86 8.85
CA ALA A 217 -12.91 -3.95 8.00
C ALA A 217 -11.51 -3.65 7.42
N GLN A 218 -11.27 -2.42 6.96
CA GLN A 218 -9.99 -2.01 6.41
C GLN A 218 -8.85 -2.01 7.46
N PRO A 219 -9.00 -1.38 8.65
CA PRO A 219 -8.02 -1.46 9.72
C PRO A 219 -7.67 -2.89 10.14
N ILE A 220 -8.67 -3.77 10.26
CA ILE A 220 -8.44 -5.17 10.62
C ILE A 220 -7.62 -5.88 9.54
N ALA A 221 -7.97 -5.70 8.27
CA ALA A 221 -7.22 -6.29 7.16
C ALA A 221 -5.77 -5.78 7.10
N ASP A 222 -5.55 -4.49 7.39
CA ASP A 222 -4.22 -3.90 7.42
C ASP A 222 -3.37 -4.49 8.55
N ILE A 223 -3.90 -4.63 9.76
CA ILE A 223 -3.18 -5.24 10.89
C ILE A 223 -2.80 -6.69 10.59
N CYS A 224 -3.72 -7.49 10.08
CA CYS A 224 -3.43 -8.87 9.66
C CYS A 224 -2.34 -8.92 8.57
N SER A 225 -2.38 -7.97 7.64
CA SER A 225 -1.41 -7.88 6.55
C SER A 225 -0.01 -7.50 7.04
N VAL A 226 0.10 -6.69 8.10
CA VAL A 226 1.40 -6.38 8.74
C VAL A 226 2.04 -7.64 9.28
N ILE A 227 1.27 -8.45 10.02
CA ILE A 227 1.78 -9.71 10.59
C ILE A 227 2.28 -10.60 9.46
N MET A 228 1.49 -10.75 8.39
CA MET A 228 1.88 -11.54 7.22
C MET A 228 3.13 -11.00 6.54
N ALA A 229 3.25 -9.67 6.36
CA ALA A 229 4.41 -9.02 5.76
C ALA A 229 5.71 -9.31 6.55
N LEU A 230 5.63 -9.23 7.87
CA LEU A 230 6.78 -9.51 8.75
C LEU A 230 7.19 -10.98 8.69
N ILE A 231 6.24 -11.91 8.72
CA ILE A 231 6.51 -13.36 8.60
C ILE A 231 7.15 -13.64 7.23
N MET A 232 6.58 -13.13 6.15
CA MET A 232 7.13 -13.32 4.79
C MET A 232 8.55 -12.77 4.67
N MET A 233 8.83 -11.60 5.25
CA MET A 233 10.17 -11.01 5.24
C MET A 233 11.20 -11.92 5.94
N GLU A 234 10.87 -12.48 7.10
CA GLU A 234 11.78 -13.39 7.80
C GLU A 234 11.98 -14.71 7.05
N VAL A 235 10.93 -15.28 6.46
CA VAL A 235 11.01 -16.50 5.65
C VAL A 235 11.94 -16.29 4.44
N ILE A 236 11.76 -15.18 3.72
CA ILE A 236 12.59 -14.86 2.54
C ILE A 236 14.05 -14.67 2.93
N LYS A 237 14.32 -13.89 3.99
CA LYS A 237 15.69 -13.71 4.50
C LYS A 237 16.36 -15.02 4.87
N HIS A 238 15.62 -15.90 5.53
CA HIS A 238 16.17 -17.19 5.95
C HIS A 238 16.49 -18.08 4.75
N LYS A 239 15.61 -18.14 3.76
CA LYS A 239 15.78 -18.88 2.51
C LYS A 239 16.99 -18.37 1.70
N ASP A 240 17.11 -17.06 1.55
CA ASP A 240 18.19 -16.45 0.78
C ASP A 240 19.56 -16.63 1.47
N LYS A 241 19.60 -16.56 2.80
CA LYS A 241 20.82 -16.88 3.57
C LYS A 241 21.24 -18.35 3.44
N GLN A 242 20.29 -19.27 3.34
CA GLN A 242 20.61 -20.69 3.15
C GLN A 242 21.17 -20.99 1.76
N MET A 243 20.64 -20.35 0.72
CA MET A 243 21.14 -20.50 -0.66
C MET A 243 22.58 -20.02 -0.84
N LEU A 244 23.09 -19.21 0.08
CA LEU A 244 24.43 -18.63 0.04
C LEU A 244 25.46 -19.38 0.88
N LYS A 245 25.09 -20.41 1.66
CA LYS A 245 26.07 -21.26 2.33
C LYS A 245 26.84 -22.05 1.26
N PRO A 246 28.21 -21.98 1.24
CA PRO A 246 29.01 -22.72 0.28
C PRO A 246 28.81 -24.21 0.53
N GLY A 247 28.12 -24.90 -0.35
CA GLY A 247 27.87 -26.35 -0.22
C GLY A 247 26.66 -26.89 -0.96
N ILE A 248 25.70 -26.04 -1.37
CA ILE A 248 24.53 -26.48 -2.10
C ILE A 248 24.47 -25.78 -3.48
N ARG A 249 25.47 -26.04 -4.31
CA ARG A 249 25.31 -25.94 -5.77
C ARG A 249 24.52 -27.16 -6.19
N LYS A 250 23.22 -27.02 -6.43
CA LYS A 250 22.51 -28.01 -7.23
C LYS A 250 23.11 -27.99 -8.63
N ALA A 251 23.69 -29.14 -9.02
CA ALA A 251 24.07 -29.47 -10.37
C ALA A 251 22.89 -29.35 -11.31
#